data_3da00bd7673cccf11e2ab60679aacc05
#
_entry.id   3da00bd7673cccf11e2ab60679aacc05
#
_cell.length_a   1.000
_cell.length_b   1.000
_cell.length_c   1.000
_cell.angle_alpha   90.00
_cell.angle_beta   90.00
_cell.angle_gamma   90.00
#
_symmetry.space_group_name_H-M   'P 1'
#
loop_
_entity.id
_entity.type
_entity.pdbx_description
1 polymer ?
#
loop_
_entity_poly.entity_id
_entity_poly.type
_entity_poly.pdbx_seq_one_letter_code
_entity_poly.pdbx_strand_id
1 'polypeptide(L)'
;MEKGKVTALVGLSGCGKSTLAGLMMRFFDPSGGRITIEGRDYLSMTPEQLRRRIAMVPQQVSLFSGSIAENLRIAKKDATEEEMMEALEQVRLKDWVLAQPKGLQTSVGDAGGKLSGGQRQKIGIARALLCQAPYIIFDEATSSVDQQSEEEIWRCIDELAQTRTLVIISHRLSTIRQADCIYVLSGGRIEESGRHEALMQQNGLYHQLVTEQQNLEEQAEEGRA
;
A
#
# COMPACT_ATOMS: atom_id res chain seq x y z
N MET A 1 9.00 5.20 -12.70
CA MET A 1 9.30 5.00 -11.27
C MET A 1 10.71 4.47 -11.14
N GLU A 2 11.48 5.03 -10.24
CA GLU A 2 12.88 4.63 -10.02
C GLU A 2 12.95 3.52 -8.98
N LYS A 3 13.84 2.54 -9.22
CA LYS A 3 14.04 1.41 -8.31
C LYS A 3 14.62 1.89 -6.97
N GLY A 4 14.08 1.36 -5.85
CA GLY A 4 14.52 1.74 -4.51
C GLY A 4 14.03 3.12 -4.05
N LYS A 5 12.99 3.66 -4.70
CA LYS A 5 12.40 4.95 -4.41
C LYS A 5 10.94 4.83 -4.01
N VAL A 6 10.49 5.81 -3.26
CA VAL A 6 9.08 5.98 -2.90
C VAL A 6 8.44 6.95 -3.90
N THR A 7 7.40 6.47 -4.57
CA THR A 7 6.59 7.29 -5.49
C THR A 7 5.20 7.47 -4.90
N ALA A 8 4.75 8.71 -4.71
CA ALA A 8 3.39 9.00 -4.30
C ALA A 8 2.51 9.34 -5.52
N LEU A 9 1.29 8.83 -5.52
CA LEU A 9 0.23 9.18 -6.47
C LEU A 9 -0.87 9.93 -5.74
N VAL A 10 -1.08 11.19 -6.10
CA VAL A 10 -2.05 12.07 -5.47
C VAL A 10 -3.03 12.63 -6.50
N GLY A 11 -4.17 13.14 -6.03
CA GLY A 11 -5.21 13.73 -6.87
C GLY A 11 -6.60 13.50 -6.29
N LEU A 12 -7.59 14.21 -6.79
CA LEU A 12 -8.97 14.12 -6.33
C LEU A 12 -9.57 12.72 -6.53
N SER A 13 -10.64 12.43 -5.82
CA SER A 13 -11.39 11.18 -6.03
C SER A 13 -11.83 11.07 -7.48
N GLY A 14 -11.73 9.87 -8.06
CA GLY A 14 -12.10 9.63 -9.46
C GLY A 14 -11.10 10.08 -10.52
N CYS A 15 -9.94 10.68 -10.17
CA CYS A 15 -8.93 11.12 -11.15
C CYS A 15 -8.16 9.98 -11.84
N GLY A 16 -8.34 8.71 -11.40
CA GLY A 16 -7.75 7.54 -12.05
C GLY A 16 -6.62 6.83 -11.27
N LYS A 17 -6.36 7.16 -9.99
CA LYS A 17 -5.29 6.52 -9.18
C LYS A 17 -5.45 5.00 -9.09
N SER A 18 -6.61 4.51 -8.68
CA SER A 18 -6.89 3.07 -8.57
C SER A 18 -6.93 2.37 -9.93
N THR A 19 -7.33 3.10 -10.99
CA THR A 19 -7.23 2.60 -12.37
C THR A 19 -5.77 2.37 -12.77
N LEU A 20 -4.89 3.32 -12.43
CA LEU A 20 -3.46 3.20 -12.69
C LEU A 20 -2.85 2.04 -11.89
N ALA A 21 -3.23 1.87 -10.61
CA ALA A 21 -2.82 0.72 -9.81
C ALA A 21 -3.29 -0.62 -10.43
N GLY A 22 -4.55 -0.68 -10.88
CA GLY A 22 -5.10 -1.85 -11.57
C GLY A 22 -4.39 -2.18 -12.88
N LEU A 23 -3.98 -1.17 -13.66
CA LEU A 23 -3.14 -1.34 -14.84
C LEU A 23 -1.76 -1.87 -14.47
N MET A 24 -1.10 -1.34 -13.43
CA MET A 24 0.19 -1.86 -12.95
C MET A 24 0.11 -3.32 -12.51
N MET A 25 -0.98 -3.71 -11.86
CA MET A 25 -1.26 -5.10 -11.44
C MET A 25 -1.77 -5.99 -12.58
N ARG A 26 -2.02 -5.41 -13.77
CA ARG A 26 -2.61 -6.09 -14.92
C ARG A 26 -3.94 -6.77 -14.57
N PHE A 27 -4.80 -6.08 -13.82
CA PHE A 27 -6.19 -6.51 -13.65
C PHE A 27 -6.97 -6.34 -14.95
N PHE A 28 -6.50 -5.45 -15.82
CA PHE A 28 -6.94 -5.22 -17.20
C PHE A 28 -5.77 -4.70 -18.03
N ASP A 29 -5.78 -4.95 -19.32
CA ASP A 29 -4.75 -4.49 -20.23
C ASP A 29 -5.00 -3.04 -20.69
N PRO A 30 -3.97 -2.25 -20.98
CA PRO A 30 -4.12 -0.89 -21.49
C PRO A 30 -4.74 -0.93 -22.90
N SER A 31 -5.66 -0.02 -23.17
CA SER A 31 -6.26 0.16 -24.51
C SER A 31 -5.30 0.76 -25.54
N GLY A 32 -4.18 1.30 -25.10
CA GLY A 32 -3.13 1.87 -25.92
C GLY A 32 -1.89 2.19 -25.13
N GLY A 33 -0.79 2.46 -25.82
CA GLY A 33 0.51 2.67 -25.18
C GLY A 33 1.15 1.36 -24.69
N ARG A 34 2.10 1.48 -23.74
CA ARG A 34 2.78 0.31 -23.15
C ARG A 34 3.19 0.59 -21.71
N ILE A 35 3.23 -0.44 -20.91
CA ILE A 35 3.79 -0.44 -19.55
C ILE A 35 5.01 -1.34 -19.55
N THR A 36 6.12 -0.86 -19.02
CA THR A 36 7.36 -1.65 -18.93
C THR A 36 7.78 -1.80 -17.48
N ILE A 37 8.31 -2.98 -17.14
CA ILE A 37 8.93 -3.28 -15.85
C ILE A 37 10.38 -3.70 -16.13
N GLU A 38 11.33 -2.93 -15.59
CA GLU A 38 12.77 -3.17 -15.83
C GLU A 38 13.10 -3.26 -17.32
N GLY A 39 12.47 -2.39 -18.14
CA GLY A 39 12.67 -2.32 -19.58
C GLY A 39 11.92 -3.36 -20.42
N ARG A 40 11.24 -4.33 -19.79
CA ARG A 40 10.44 -5.36 -20.49
C ARG A 40 8.98 -4.98 -20.54
N ASP A 41 8.34 -5.17 -21.69
CA ASP A 41 6.90 -5.00 -21.82
C ASP A 41 6.19 -6.00 -20.89
N TYR A 42 5.33 -5.49 -20.00
CA TYR A 42 4.65 -6.32 -19.02
C TYR A 42 3.61 -7.27 -19.67
N LEU A 43 3.11 -6.94 -20.87
CA LEU A 43 2.22 -7.83 -21.64
C LEU A 43 2.94 -9.10 -22.12
N SER A 44 4.28 -9.05 -22.24
CA SER A 44 5.09 -10.23 -22.59
C SER A 44 5.33 -11.17 -21.39
N MET A 45 4.95 -10.77 -20.18
CA MET A 45 5.10 -11.57 -18.98
C MET A 45 3.85 -12.40 -18.70
N THR A 46 4.02 -13.59 -18.11
CA THR A 46 2.88 -14.32 -17.56
C THR A 46 2.34 -13.63 -16.29
N PRO A 47 1.07 -13.85 -15.91
CA PRO A 47 0.54 -13.32 -14.66
C PRO A 47 1.37 -13.71 -13.43
N GLU A 48 1.94 -14.91 -13.40
CA GLU A 48 2.82 -15.37 -12.31
C GLU A 48 4.13 -14.59 -12.28
N GLN A 49 4.75 -14.35 -13.45
CA GLN A 49 5.98 -13.57 -13.57
C GLN A 49 5.74 -12.12 -13.10
N LEU A 50 4.57 -11.56 -13.40
CA LEU A 50 4.21 -10.20 -12.96
C LEU A 50 3.98 -10.16 -11.45
N ARG A 51 3.20 -11.09 -10.88
CA ARG A 51 2.94 -11.16 -9.43
C ARG A 51 4.20 -11.41 -8.58
N ARG A 52 5.24 -12.01 -9.14
CA ARG A 52 6.56 -12.10 -8.48
C ARG A 52 7.32 -10.77 -8.47
N ARG A 53 6.90 -9.78 -9.24
CA ARG A 53 7.56 -8.48 -9.35
C ARG A 53 6.80 -7.38 -8.64
N ILE A 54 5.48 -7.44 -8.67
CA ILE A 54 4.61 -6.41 -8.08
C ILE A 54 3.63 -7.08 -7.12
N ALA A 55 3.62 -6.62 -5.88
CA ALA A 55 2.58 -6.91 -4.90
C ALA A 55 1.73 -5.67 -4.66
N MET A 56 0.49 -5.85 -4.24
CA MET A 56 -0.43 -4.77 -3.91
C MET A 56 -1.07 -5.01 -2.55
N VAL A 57 -1.09 -3.97 -1.74
CA VAL A 57 -1.86 -3.89 -0.51
C VAL A 57 -3.05 -2.98 -0.79
N PRO A 58 -4.27 -3.52 -0.93
CA PRO A 58 -5.45 -2.73 -1.25
C PRO A 58 -5.95 -1.96 -0.04
N GLN A 59 -6.80 -0.98 -0.28
CA GLN A 59 -7.49 -0.19 0.74
C GLN A 59 -8.24 -1.08 1.75
N GLN A 60 -8.95 -2.09 1.26
CA GLN A 60 -9.62 -3.08 2.10
C GLN A 60 -9.02 -4.46 1.87
N VAL A 61 -8.35 -4.97 2.90
CA VAL A 61 -7.78 -6.31 2.87
C VAL A 61 -8.88 -7.35 3.10
N SER A 62 -9.13 -8.16 2.08
CA SER A 62 -10.03 -9.32 2.21
C SER A 62 -9.26 -10.51 2.78
N LEU A 63 -9.80 -11.07 3.87
CA LEU A 63 -9.33 -12.32 4.45
C LEU A 63 -10.35 -13.42 4.16
N PHE A 64 -9.83 -14.63 3.94
CA PHE A 64 -10.67 -15.82 3.78
C PHE A 64 -10.89 -16.49 5.13
N SER A 65 -12.06 -17.10 5.31
CA SER A 65 -12.34 -17.91 6.50
C SER A 65 -11.28 -19.00 6.63
N GLY A 66 -10.72 -19.12 7.84
CA GLY A 66 -9.61 -20.02 8.12
C GLY A 66 -8.64 -19.45 9.15
N SER A 67 -7.40 -19.92 9.17
CA SER A 67 -6.35 -19.49 10.07
C SER A 67 -5.53 -18.34 9.51
N ILE A 68 -4.71 -17.70 10.35
CA ILE A 68 -3.71 -16.72 9.93
C ILE A 68 -2.73 -17.36 8.93
N ALA A 69 -2.25 -18.58 9.22
CA ALA A 69 -1.33 -19.29 8.32
C ALA A 69 -1.93 -19.53 6.94
N GLU A 70 -3.18 -19.98 6.86
CA GLU A 70 -3.87 -20.20 5.57
C GLU A 70 -4.00 -18.90 4.80
N ASN A 71 -4.31 -17.81 5.48
CA ASN A 71 -4.38 -16.49 4.86
C ASN A 71 -3.02 -16.00 4.35
N LEU A 72 -1.93 -16.24 5.05
CA LEU A 72 -0.58 -15.90 4.60
C LEU A 72 -0.14 -16.77 3.40
N ARG A 73 -0.48 -18.07 3.40
CA ARG A 73 -0.17 -18.99 2.31
C ARG A 73 -0.88 -18.69 0.98
N ILE A 74 -1.87 -17.82 0.96
CA ILE A 74 -2.45 -17.30 -0.28
C ILE A 74 -1.38 -16.57 -1.11
N ALA A 75 -0.48 -15.86 -0.45
CA ALA A 75 0.60 -15.13 -1.12
C ALA A 75 1.76 -16.04 -1.53
N LYS A 76 2.09 -17.02 -0.70
CA LYS A 76 3.15 -18.00 -0.92
C LYS A 76 2.71 -19.37 -0.37
N LYS A 77 2.29 -20.26 -1.26
CA LYS A 77 1.65 -21.55 -0.91
C LYS A 77 2.53 -22.43 0.00
N ASP A 78 3.84 -22.40 -0.23
CA ASP A 78 4.88 -23.17 0.46
C ASP A 78 5.60 -22.36 1.54
N ALA A 79 5.00 -21.25 2.01
CA ALA A 79 5.57 -20.44 3.09
C ALA A 79 5.78 -21.29 4.35
N THR A 80 7.02 -21.29 4.86
CA THR A 80 7.37 -21.93 6.13
C THR A 80 6.85 -21.12 7.31
N GLU A 81 6.84 -21.72 8.49
CA GLU A 81 6.44 -20.98 9.71
C GLU A 81 7.41 -19.85 10.02
N GLU A 82 8.71 -20.04 9.78
CA GLU A 82 9.74 -19.03 9.96
C GLU A 82 9.48 -17.84 9.03
N GLU A 83 9.26 -18.06 7.74
CA GLU A 83 8.97 -17.00 6.77
C GLU A 83 7.69 -16.22 7.13
N MET A 84 6.65 -16.93 7.59
CA MET A 84 5.42 -16.29 8.04
C MET A 84 5.65 -15.44 9.29
N MET A 85 6.43 -15.94 10.27
CA MET A 85 6.75 -15.20 11.49
C MET A 85 7.66 -13.99 11.21
N GLU A 86 8.61 -14.10 10.29
CA GLU A 86 9.43 -12.97 9.84
C GLU A 86 8.57 -11.88 9.18
N ALA A 87 7.65 -12.27 8.30
CA ALA A 87 6.73 -11.31 7.67
C ALA A 87 5.80 -10.63 8.69
N LEU A 88 5.32 -11.38 9.70
CA LEU A 88 4.52 -10.85 10.80
C LEU A 88 5.31 -9.94 11.73
N GLU A 89 6.61 -10.21 11.93
CA GLU A 89 7.50 -9.35 12.71
C GLU A 89 7.70 -8.00 12.04
N GLN A 90 7.97 -7.97 10.72
CA GLN A 90 8.12 -6.74 9.95
C GLN A 90 6.88 -5.85 10.01
N VAL A 91 5.68 -6.42 10.17
CA VAL A 91 4.42 -5.66 10.32
C VAL A 91 3.99 -5.50 11.78
N ARG A 92 4.88 -5.84 12.75
CA ARG A 92 4.62 -5.71 14.21
C ARG A 92 3.32 -6.42 14.65
N LEU A 93 3.08 -7.61 14.13
CA LEU A 93 1.94 -8.45 14.48
C LEU A 93 2.36 -9.79 15.10
N LYS A 94 3.66 -10.13 15.10
CA LYS A 94 4.21 -11.40 15.60
C LYS A 94 3.87 -11.65 17.06
N ASP A 95 4.11 -10.68 17.93
CA ASP A 95 3.88 -10.82 19.37
C ASP A 95 2.40 -11.09 19.68
N TRP A 96 1.52 -10.36 18.95
CA TRP A 96 0.08 -10.62 19.08
C TRP A 96 -0.29 -12.02 18.62
N VAL A 97 0.29 -12.54 17.53
CA VAL A 97 0.05 -13.91 17.04
C VAL A 97 0.56 -14.94 18.05
N LEU A 98 1.76 -14.74 18.61
CA LEU A 98 2.33 -15.65 19.62
C LEU A 98 1.53 -15.68 20.93
N ALA A 99 0.87 -14.58 21.29
CA ALA A 99 -0.02 -14.49 22.45
C ALA A 99 -1.35 -15.24 22.24
N GLN A 100 -1.69 -15.63 20.99
CA GLN A 100 -2.90 -16.39 20.74
C GLN A 100 -2.71 -17.87 21.11
N PRO A 101 -3.70 -18.55 21.71
CA PRO A 101 -3.57 -19.95 22.12
C PRO A 101 -3.21 -20.92 21.00
N LYS A 102 -3.51 -20.57 19.75
CA LYS A 102 -3.25 -21.38 18.56
C LYS A 102 -2.18 -20.78 17.64
N GLY A 103 -1.50 -19.70 18.04
CA GLY A 103 -0.49 -19.02 17.24
C GLY A 103 -0.96 -18.76 15.80
N LEU A 104 -0.20 -19.18 14.82
CA LEU A 104 -0.53 -19.09 13.39
C LEU A 104 -1.83 -19.83 12.99
N GLN A 105 -2.26 -20.81 13.75
CA GLN A 105 -3.51 -21.55 13.52
C GLN A 105 -4.74 -20.85 14.10
N THR A 106 -4.59 -19.63 14.63
CA THR A 106 -5.69 -18.82 15.13
C THR A 106 -6.64 -18.46 13.98
N SER A 107 -7.93 -18.73 14.18
CA SER A 107 -8.96 -18.43 13.17
C SER A 107 -9.20 -16.93 13.06
N VAL A 108 -9.18 -16.40 11.83
CA VAL A 108 -9.51 -15.00 11.55
C VAL A 108 -11.02 -14.73 11.54
N GLY A 109 -11.85 -15.78 11.56
CA GLY A 109 -13.32 -15.67 11.43
C GLY A 109 -13.78 -15.46 9.99
N ASP A 110 -15.08 -15.27 9.80
CA ASP A 110 -15.63 -14.99 8.48
C ASP A 110 -15.16 -13.60 8.00
N ALA A 111 -14.57 -13.57 6.81
CA ALA A 111 -13.98 -12.37 6.20
C ALA A 111 -13.03 -11.57 7.14
N GLY A 112 -12.40 -12.25 8.10
CA GLY A 112 -11.51 -11.60 9.07
C GLY A 112 -12.26 -10.91 10.22
N GLY A 113 -13.51 -11.25 10.48
CA GLY A 113 -14.38 -10.59 11.47
C GLY A 113 -13.90 -10.69 12.92
N LYS A 114 -12.94 -11.59 13.25
CA LYS A 114 -12.33 -11.69 14.57
C LYS A 114 -11.12 -10.77 14.76
N LEU A 115 -10.70 -10.06 13.73
CA LEU A 115 -9.53 -9.18 13.75
C LEU A 115 -9.94 -7.72 13.72
N SER A 116 -9.13 -6.85 14.33
CA SER A 116 -9.27 -5.41 14.16
C SER A 116 -8.95 -4.99 12.70
N GLY A 117 -9.35 -3.78 12.31
CA GLY A 117 -9.01 -3.20 11.01
C GLY A 117 -7.50 -3.18 10.77
N GLY A 118 -6.73 -2.72 11.78
CA GLY A 118 -5.27 -2.68 11.73
C GLY A 118 -4.64 -4.06 11.60
N GLN A 119 -5.15 -5.07 12.32
CA GLN A 119 -4.66 -6.45 12.21
C GLN A 119 -4.91 -7.04 10.83
N ARG A 120 -6.10 -6.81 10.25
CA ARG A 120 -6.38 -7.23 8.86
C ARG A 120 -5.42 -6.59 7.87
N GLN A 121 -5.19 -5.29 8.02
CA GLN A 121 -4.28 -4.56 7.14
C GLN A 121 -2.84 -5.05 7.25
N LYS A 122 -2.34 -5.30 8.48
CA LYS A 122 -1.02 -5.87 8.72
C LYS A 122 -0.87 -7.27 8.10
N ILE A 123 -1.90 -8.13 8.13
CA ILE A 123 -1.87 -9.41 7.41
C ILE A 123 -1.79 -9.18 5.89
N GLY A 124 -2.48 -8.18 5.34
CA GLY A 124 -2.37 -7.79 3.94
C GLY A 124 -0.95 -7.38 3.54
N ILE A 125 -0.29 -6.59 4.38
CA ILE A 125 1.12 -6.20 4.18
C ILE A 125 2.03 -7.42 4.31
N ALA A 126 1.85 -8.28 5.31
CA ALA A 126 2.63 -9.52 5.47
C ALA A 126 2.50 -10.44 4.23
N ARG A 127 1.32 -10.52 3.61
CA ARG A 127 1.14 -11.22 2.32
C ARG A 127 2.00 -10.61 1.22
N ALA A 128 2.03 -9.28 1.10
CA ALA A 128 2.85 -8.60 0.09
C ALA A 128 4.35 -8.85 0.34
N LEU A 129 4.79 -8.93 1.60
CA LEU A 129 6.17 -9.24 1.97
C LEU A 129 6.56 -10.68 1.62
N LEU A 130 5.67 -11.66 1.88
CA LEU A 130 5.88 -13.06 1.54
C LEU A 130 6.04 -13.29 0.02
N CYS A 131 5.43 -12.46 -0.82
CA CYS A 131 5.65 -12.51 -2.27
C CYS A 131 7.08 -12.14 -2.66
N GLN A 132 7.87 -11.52 -1.77
CA GLN A 132 9.22 -11.01 -2.02
C GLN A 132 9.33 -10.10 -3.25
N ALA A 133 8.21 -9.47 -3.63
CA ALA A 133 8.14 -8.60 -4.80
C ALA A 133 9.02 -7.34 -4.58
N PRO A 134 9.85 -6.94 -5.56
CA PRO A 134 10.66 -5.73 -5.48
C PRO A 134 9.85 -4.44 -5.52
N TYR A 135 8.61 -4.49 -6.05
CA TYR A 135 7.70 -3.35 -6.13
C TYR A 135 6.45 -3.64 -5.29
N ILE A 136 6.08 -2.71 -4.42
CA ILE A 136 4.86 -2.82 -3.62
C ILE A 136 4.00 -1.58 -3.83
N ILE A 137 2.73 -1.79 -4.17
CA ILE A 137 1.73 -0.73 -4.29
C ILE A 137 0.89 -0.74 -3.02
N PHE A 138 0.79 0.40 -2.34
CA PHE A 138 -0.12 0.66 -1.24
C PHE A 138 -1.27 1.54 -1.76
N ASP A 139 -2.47 1.00 -1.85
CA ASP A 139 -3.66 1.73 -2.31
C ASP A 139 -4.51 2.11 -1.09
N GLU A 140 -4.32 3.34 -0.59
CA GLU A 140 -5.02 3.89 0.60
C GLU A 140 -4.99 2.94 1.81
N ALA A 141 -3.86 2.28 2.04
CA ALA A 141 -3.71 1.15 2.95
C ALA A 141 -4.04 1.45 4.43
N THR A 142 -4.35 2.68 4.81
CA THR A 142 -4.66 3.06 6.20
C THR A 142 -5.98 3.78 6.38
N SER A 143 -6.78 3.96 5.32
CA SER A 143 -8.01 4.74 5.35
C SER A 143 -9.13 4.17 6.25
N SER A 144 -9.02 2.91 6.65
CA SER A 144 -10.07 2.18 7.41
C SER A 144 -9.58 1.63 8.74
N VAL A 145 -8.51 2.18 9.31
CA VAL A 145 -7.92 1.72 10.57
C VAL A 145 -7.92 2.85 11.61
N ASP A 146 -7.84 2.47 12.90
CA ASP A 146 -7.69 3.43 13.99
C ASP A 146 -6.31 4.12 13.95
N GLN A 147 -6.21 5.29 14.60
CA GLN A 147 -5.02 6.12 14.55
C GLN A 147 -3.75 5.40 15.02
N GLN A 148 -3.82 4.60 16.10
CA GLN A 148 -2.65 3.87 16.60
C GLN A 148 -2.16 2.83 15.60
N SER A 149 -3.07 2.01 15.08
CA SER A 149 -2.76 1.01 14.05
C SER A 149 -2.18 1.64 12.80
N GLU A 150 -2.66 2.82 12.44
CA GLU A 150 -2.21 3.57 11.31
C GLU A 150 -0.76 4.04 11.45
N GLU A 151 -0.39 4.65 12.57
CA GLU A 151 0.99 5.06 12.83
C GLU A 151 1.95 3.87 12.77
N GLU A 152 1.54 2.71 13.29
CA GLU A 152 2.32 1.48 13.22
C GLU A 152 2.49 0.98 11.78
N ILE A 153 1.44 1.04 10.97
CA ILE A 153 1.49 0.65 9.55
C ILE A 153 2.42 1.59 8.78
N TRP A 154 2.36 2.91 9.03
CA TRP A 154 3.26 3.86 8.36
C TRP A 154 4.72 3.64 8.72
N ARG A 155 5.04 3.35 9.99
CA ARG A 155 6.41 2.98 10.37
C ARG A 155 6.90 1.73 9.61
N CYS A 156 6.04 0.72 9.45
CA CYS A 156 6.38 -0.45 8.63
C CYS A 156 6.64 -0.06 7.16
N ILE A 157 5.82 0.83 6.57
CA ILE A 157 6.00 1.30 5.19
C ILE A 157 7.32 2.08 5.05
N ASP A 158 7.67 2.94 6.01
CA ASP A 158 8.93 3.68 6.01
C ASP A 158 10.16 2.76 6.12
N GLU A 159 10.08 1.71 6.94
CA GLU A 159 11.12 0.68 7.02
C GLU A 159 11.26 -0.09 5.69
N LEU A 160 10.14 -0.42 5.04
CA LEU A 160 10.12 -1.09 3.73
C LEU A 160 10.67 -0.21 2.60
N ALA A 161 10.47 1.11 2.68
CA ALA A 161 10.99 2.08 1.72
C ALA A 161 12.51 2.04 1.58
N GLN A 162 13.23 1.58 2.61
CA GLN A 162 14.69 1.47 2.58
C GLN A 162 15.20 0.32 1.70
N THR A 163 14.37 -0.69 1.46
CA THR A 163 14.77 -1.92 0.77
C THR A 163 13.94 -2.26 -0.46
N ARG A 164 12.81 -1.59 -0.66
CA ARG A 164 11.83 -1.87 -1.73
C ARG A 164 11.52 -0.60 -2.52
N THR A 165 10.95 -0.79 -3.70
CA THR A 165 10.37 0.29 -4.49
C THR A 165 8.90 0.39 -4.14
N LEU A 166 8.45 1.53 -3.62
CA LEU A 166 7.08 1.71 -3.17
C LEU A 166 6.31 2.67 -4.07
N VAL A 167 5.07 2.32 -4.33
CA VAL A 167 4.07 3.21 -4.91
C VAL A 167 2.98 3.41 -3.86
N ILE A 168 2.77 4.62 -3.43
CA ILE A 168 1.83 4.95 -2.37
C ILE A 168 0.73 5.83 -2.95
N ILE A 169 -0.50 5.32 -2.92
CA ILE A 169 -1.70 6.10 -3.17
C ILE A 169 -2.24 6.48 -1.81
N SER A 170 -2.17 7.75 -1.48
CA SER A 170 -2.61 8.26 -0.18
C SER A 170 -3.13 9.68 -0.31
N HIS A 171 -4.02 10.05 0.59
CA HIS A 171 -4.44 11.44 0.82
C HIS A 171 -3.69 12.07 2.00
N ARG A 172 -2.82 11.33 2.70
CA ARG A 172 -2.12 11.81 3.89
C ARG A 172 -0.86 12.59 3.56
N LEU A 173 -0.83 13.82 4.03
CA LEU A 173 0.28 14.74 3.80
C LEU A 173 1.61 14.25 4.35
N SER A 174 1.62 13.65 5.55
CA SER A 174 2.84 13.14 6.20
C SER A 174 3.58 12.15 5.32
N THR A 175 2.85 11.27 4.64
CA THR A 175 3.40 10.25 3.74
C THR A 175 3.84 10.83 2.40
N ILE A 176 3.01 11.73 1.85
CA ILE A 176 3.25 12.32 0.54
C ILE A 176 4.51 13.19 0.58
N ARG A 177 4.73 13.95 1.66
CA ARG A 177 5.89 14.85 1.83
C ARG A 177 7.23 14.12 1.78
N GLN A 178 7.28 12.87 2.24
CA GLN A 178 8.53 12.08 2.30
C GLN A 178 8.84 11.33 1.00
N ALA A 179 7.91 11.32 0.03
CA ALA A 179 8.11 10.63 -1.24
C ALA A 179 9.25 11.26 -2.06
N ASP A 180 10.08 10.42 -2.68
CA ASP A 180 11.15 10.85 -3.60
C ASP A 180 10.58 11.54 -4.84
N CYS A 181 9.39 11.12 -5.28
CA CYS A 181 8.68 11.70 -6.41
C CYS A 181 7.16 11.62 -6.17
N ILE A 182 6.48 12.69 -6.44
CA ILE A 182 5.02 12.81 -6.36
C ILE A 182 4.50 13.02 -7.78
N TYR A 183 3.50 12.24 -8.17
CA TYR A 183 2.73 12.45 -9.39
C TYR A 183 1.32 12.90 -9.02
N VAL A 184 0.92 14.04 -9.55
CA VAL A 184 -0.42 14.61 -9.35
C VAL A 184 -1.27 14.24 -10.55
N LEU A 185 -2.33 13.48 -10.31
CA LEU A 185 -3.27 13.04 -11.34
C LEU A 185 -4.51 13.92 -11.36
N SER A 186 -4.91 14.31 -12.57
CA SER A 186 -6.16 15.01 -12.84
C SER A 186 -6.71 14.57 -14.19
N GLY A 187 -7.99 14.25 -14.28
CA GLY A 187 -8.64 13.85 -15.55
C GLY A 187 -7.95 12.68 -16.27
N GLY A 188 -7.36 11.74 -15.53
CA GLY A 188 -6.64 10.59 -16.10
C GLY A 188 -5.25 10.91 -16.66
N ARG A 189 -4.69 12.08 -16.35
CA ARG A 189 -3.36 12.52 -16.79
C ARG A 189 -2.49 12.93 -15.62
N ILE A 190 -1.18 12.89 -15.79
CA ILE A 190 -0.22 13.47 -14.85
C ILE A 190 -0.12 14.97 -15.21
N GLU A 191 -0.63 15.83 -14.32
CA GLU A 191 -0.59 17.28 -14.47
C GLU A 191 0.73 17.86 -13.92
N GLU A 192 1.16 17.35 -12.76
CA GLU A 192 2.38 17.83 -12.10
C GLU A 192 3.19 16.63 -11.62
N SER A 193 4.51 16.82 -11.53
CA SER A 193 5.39 15.84 -10.92
C SER A 193 6.62 16.50 -10.32
N GLY A 194 7.07 16.00 -9.17
CA GLY A 194 8.24 16.54 -8.49
C GLY A 194 8.32 16.09 -7.04
N ARG A 195 9.18 16.75 -6.26
CA ARG A 195 9.23 16.63 -4.80
C ARG A 195 8.27 17.61 -4.15
N HIS A 196 7.92 17.35 -2.89
CA HIS A 196 7.01 18.18 -2.11
C HIS A 196 7.33 19.68 -2.19
N GLU A 197 8.57 20.06 -1.88
CA GLU A 197 8.98 21.45 -1.81
C GLU A 197 8.85 22.16 -3.19
N ALA A 198 9.24 21.46 -4.26
CA ALA A 198 9.17 22.00 -5.62
C ALA A 198 7.71 22.20 -6.07
N LEU A 199 6.84 21.23 -5.77
CA LEU A 199 5.42 21.30 -6.12
C LEU A 199 4.68 22.37 -5.29
N MET A 200 5.04 22.56 -4.03
CA MET A 200 4.48 23.63 -3.20
C MET A 200 4.83 25.02 -3.74
N GLN A 201 6.06 25.21 -4.25
CA GLN A 201 6.51 26.47 -4.84
C GLN A 201 5.81 26.81 -6.17
N GLN A 202 5.33 25.79 -6.90
CA GLN A 202 4.61 25.99 -8.16
C GLN A 202 3.21 26.58 -7.97
N ASN A 203 2.65 26.55 -6.74
CA ASN A 203 1.28 27.00 -6.43
C ASN A 203 0.21 26.39 -7.35
N GLY A 204 0.44 25.16 -7.82
CA GLY A 204 -0.44 24.43 -8.75
C GLY A 204 -1.48 23.57 -8.03
N LEU A 205 -1.93 22.51 -8.70
CA LEU A 205 -2.93 21.58 -8.18
C LEU A 205 -2.45 20.88 -6.91
N TYR A 206 -1.17 20.51 -6.84
CA TYR A 206 -0.59 19.91 -5.63
C TYR A 206 -0.73 20.82 -4.42
N HIS A 207 -0.36 22.10 -4.58
CA HIS A 207 -0.47 23.07 -3.49
C HIS A 207 -1.92 23.21 -3.01
N GLN A 208 -2.88 23.26 -3.91
CA GLN A 208 -4.32 23.32 -3.56
C GLN A 208 -4.74 22.09 -2.75
N LEU A 209 -4.40 20.86 -3.21
CA LEU A 209 -4.72 19.61 -2.52
C LEU A 209 -4.13 19.56 -1.10
N VAL A 210 -2.88 20.00 -0.94
CA VAL A 210 -2.19 20.05 0.35
C VAL A 210 -2.86 21.05 1.29
N THR A 211 -3.17 22.26 0.80
CA THR A 211 -3.80 23.31 1.61
C THR A 211 -5.22 22.91 2.05
N GLU A 212 -6.01 22.32 1.15
CA GLU A 212 -7.35 21.84 1.49
C GLU A 212 -7.29 20.75 2.57
N GLN A 213 -6.34 19.84 2.47
CA GLN A 213 -6.20 18.77 3.47
C GLN A 213 -5.75 19.31 4.82
N GLN A 214 -4.81 20.26 4.88
CA GLN A 214 -4.38 20.92 6.11
C GLN A 214 -5.54 21.60 6.82
N ASN A 215 -6.35 22.34 6.06
CA ASN A 215 -7.53 23.00 6.61
C ASN A 215 -8.55 22.00 7.21
N LEU A 216 -8.71 20.83 6.58
CA LEU A 216 -9.61 19.77 7.09
C LEU A 216 -9.05 19.12 8.37
N GLU A 217 -7.74 18.92 8.46
CA GLU A 217 -7.07 18.37 9.65
C GLU A 217 -7.18 19.34 10.83
N GLU A 218 -6.93 20.64 10.62
CA GLU A 218 -7.07 21.70 11.64
C GLU A 218 -8.51 21.80 12.17
N GLN A 219 -9.51 21.81 11.29
CA GLN A 219 -10.93 21.85 11.68
C GLN A 219 -11.34 20.59 12.48
N ALA A 220 -10.78 19.42 12.15
CA ALA A 220 -11.06 18.18 12.87
C ALA A 220 -10.44 18.17 14.28
N GLU A 221 -9.32 18.84 14.49
CA GLU A 221 -8.68 19.01 15.80
C GLU A 221 -9.46 20.01 16.67
N GLU A 222 -9.86 21.16 16.11
CA GLU A 222 -10.66 22.17 16.82
C GLU A 222 -12.04 21.65 17.25
N GLY A 223 -12.66 20.77 16.45
CA GLY A 223 -13.96 20.17 16.79
C GLY A 223 -13.90 19.07 17.85
N ARG A 224 -12.69 18.68 18.31
CA ARG A 224 -12.46 17.68 19.37
C ARG A 224 -12.06 18.32 20.72
N ALA A 225 -11.77 19.61 20.76
CA ALA A 225 -11.44 20.38 21.95
C ALA A 225 -12.71 20.97 22.57
#